data_52f5ff214a9d4fb80d9fc42154f6751c
#
_entry.id   52f5ff214a9d4fb80d9fc42154f6751c
#
_cell.length_a   1.000
_cell.length_b   1.000
_cell.length_c   1.000
_cell.angle_alpha   90.00
_cell.angle_beta   90.00
_cell.angle_gamma   90.00
#
_symmetry.space_group_name_H-M   'P 1'
#
loop_
_entity.id
_entity.type
_entity.pdbx_description
1 polymer ?
#
loop_
_entity_poly.entity_id
_entity_poly.type
_entity_poly.pdbx_seq_one_letter_code
_entity_poly.pdbx_strand_id
1 'polypeptide(L)'
;MSRLQSALFVALAAIAVGIVAACTNIPTSDSAVLAIAADTLPAPAVVVNDTLRDSTGKATALRAKVYNFQGGLVSNPNVRFLTLDRGVKVDSVTGFVTGDSLRKTPARLVVSVGSLQVIQTILVTLRPDTVFAVDGRDSLAYSLLDSTKNISTALSVRVLHSLTSADSAVNSYLVSFAVVSPTDTLLARLVDDGGTASRVDTTDDSGTAARKIRLSPIRLTALRDSIIVNATVKYRGAQVRGSPVRLVLIVKPGS
;
A
#
# COMPACT_ATOMS: atom_id res chain seq x y z
N MET A 1 25.89 -27.42 62.96
CA MET A 1 24.87 -26.94 62.03
C MET A 1 23.52 -27.43 62.55
N SER A 2 22.60 -26.51 62.84
CA SER A 2 21.30 -26.85 63.37
C SER A 2 20.40 -27.50 62.33
N ARG A 3 19.53 -28.42 62.70
CA ARG A 3 18.56 -29.06 61.75
C ARG A 3 17.74 -28.10 61.00
N LEU A 4 17.57 -26.87 61.50
CA LEU A 4 16.87 -25.76 60.83
C LEU A 4 17.65 -25.23 59.62
N GLN A 5 18.97 -25.13 59.67
CA GLN A 5 19.81 -24.66 58.56
C GLN A 5 19.85 -25.66 57.43
N SER A 6 19.86 -26.97 57.74
CA SER A 6 19.80 -28.03 56.73
C SER A 6 18.46 -28.02 55.97
N ALA A 7 17.34 -27.80 56.68
CA ALA A 7 16.00 -27.71 56.05
C ALA A 7 15.86 -26.49 55.13
N LEU A 8 16.47 -25.36 55.51
CA LEU A 8 16.44 -24.12 54.69
C LEU A 8 17.23 -24.30 53.39
N PHE A 9 18.41 -24.99 53.47
CA PHE A 9 19.22 -25.25 52.26
C PHE A 9 18.53 -26.20 51.28
N VAL A 10 17.82 -27.22 51.77
CA VAL A 10 17.06 -28.15 50.93
C VAL A 10 15.88 -27.46 50.26
N ALA A 11 15.17 -26.59 50.99
CA ALA A 11 14.06 -25.81 50.44
C ALA A 11 14.52 -24.80 49.33
N LEU A 12 15.66 -24.12 49.56
CA LEU A 12 16.23 -23.19 48.58
C LEU A 12 16.70 -23.92 47.31
N ALA A 13 17.32 -25.09 47.45
CA ALA A 13 17.74 -25.91 46.32
C ALA A 13 16.55 -26.44 45.50
N ALA A 14 15.46 -26.82 46.14
CA ALA A 14 14.23 -27.27 45.47
C ALA A 14 13.56 -26.15 44.66
N ILE A 15 13.55 -24.91 45.19
CA ILE A 15 13.03 -23.72 44.46
C ILE A 15 13.92 -23.38 43.26
N ALA A 16 15.25 -23.44 43.40
CA ALA A 16 16.18 -23.16 42.30
C ALA A 16 16.04 -24.18 41.17
N VAL A 17 15.83 -25.47 41.44
CA VAL A 17 15.59 -26.49 40.41
C VAL A 17 14.23 -26.29 39.71
N GLY A 18 13.19 -25.84 40.42
CA GLY A 18 11.87 -25.54 39.83
C GLY A 18 11.90 -24.39 38.86
N ILE A 19 12.72 -23.36 39.11
CA ILE A 19 12.84 -22.19 38.23
C ILE A 19 13.59 -22.54 36.93
N VAL A 20 14.60 -23.41 36.97
CA VAL A 20 15.34 -23.83 35.77
C VAL A 20 14.48 -24.73 34.86
N ALA A 21 13.60 -25.57 35.44
CA ALA A 21 12.70 -26.42 34.65
C ALA A 21 11.60 -25.67 33.93
N ALA A 22 11.20 -24.46 34.41
CA ALA A 22 10.16 -23.64 33.76
C ALA A 22 10.62 -22.96 32.50
N CYS A 23 11.93 -22.85 32.22
CA CYS A 23 12.49 -22.17 31.06
C CYS A 23 12.87 -23.10 29.89
N THR A 24 12.64 -24.41 29.97
CA THR A 24 13.22 -25.36 28.99
C THR A 24 12.24 -25.91 27.94
N ASN A 25 10.99 -25.49 27.94
CA ASN A 25 10.04 -25.91 26.91
C ASN A 25 9.80 -24.84 25.84
N ILE A 26 10.88 -24.29 25.26
CA ILE A 26 10.77 -23.58 24.01
C ILE A 26 10.55 -24.63 22.90
N PRO A 27 9.40 -24.64 22.21
CA PRO A 27 9.19 -25.60 21.14
C PRO A 27 10.24 -25.36 20.05
N THR A 28 11.20 -26.31 19.92
CA THR A 28 12.30 -26.25 18.94
C THR A 28 11.90 -26.85 17.58
N SER A 29 10.63 -27.24 17.40
CA SER A 29 10.19 -27.78 16.11
C SER A 29 10.16 -26.70 15.06
N ASP A 30 10.65 -27.02 13.86
CA ASP A 30 10.65 -26.14 12.68
C ASP A 30 9.23 -25.65 12.29
N SER A 31 8.19 -26.34 12.78
CA SER A 31 6.79 -26.01 12.58
C SER A 31 6.17 -25.12 13.67
N ALA A 32 6.89 -24.90 14.80
CA ALA A 32 6.36 -24.06 15.87
C ALA A 32 6.38 -22.59 15.47
N VAL A 33 5.20 -21.97 15.47
CA VAL A 33 5.00 -20.57 15.02
C VAL A 33 5.43 -19.61 16.12
N LEU A 34 6.37 -18.71 15.79
CA LEU A 34 6.79 -17.61 16.65
C LEU A 34 6.14 -16.29 16.26
N ALA A 35 6.09 -15.98 14.96
CA ALA A 35 5.63 -14.69 14.48
C ALA A 35 4.83 -14.82 13.18
N ILE A 36 3.95 -13.86 12.97
CA ILE A 36 3.20 -13.68 11.73
C ILE A 36 3.41 -12.26 11.23
N ALA A 37 3.65 -12.09 9.94
CA ALA A 37 3.73 -10.81 9.25
C ALA A 37 2.74 -10.82 8.08
N ALA A 38 1.76 -9.93 8.12
CA ALA A 38 0.88 -9.72 6.96
C ALA A 38 1.62 -8.95 5.87
N ASP A 39 1.47 -9.37 4.62
CA ASP A 39 1.99 -8.62 3.47
C ASP A 39 1.24 -7.29 3.32
N THR A 40 1.86 -6.31 2.69
CA THR A 40 1.21 -5.04 2.36
C THR A 40 -0.04 -5.29 1.51
N LEU A 41 -1.13 -4.59 1.82
CA LEU A 41 -2.36 -4.70 1.03
C LEU A 41 -2.09 -4.31 -0.44
N PRO A 42 -2.67 -5.03 -1.41
CA PRO A 42 -2.48 -4.74 -2.83
C PRO A 42 -3.10 -3.39 -3.25
N ALA A 43 -4.08 -2.91 -2.48
CA ALA A 43 -4.68 -1.59 -2.59
C ALA A 43 -5.20 -1.12 -1.23
N PRO A 44 -5.27 0.20 -0.98
CA PRO A 44 -5.75 0.76 0.30
C PRO A 44 -7.27 0.64 0.47
N ALA A 45 -8.00 0.38 -0.60
CA ALA A 45 -9.45 0.22 -0.57
C ALA A 45 -9.94 -0.92 -1.46
N VAL A 46 -11.10 -1.48 -1.09
CA VAL A 46 -11.89 -2.39 -1.91
C VAL A 46 -13.13 -1.66 -2.45
N VAL A 47 -13.49 -1.92 -3.69
CA VAL A 47 -14.69 -1.34 -4.31
C VAL A 47 -15.94 -2.07 -3.81
N VAL A 48 -17.02 -1.32 -3.55
CA VAL A 48 -18.33 -1.90 -3.21
C VAL A 48 -18.78 -2.90 -4.28
N ASN A 49 -19.26 -4.06 -3.83
CA ASN A 49 -19.71 -5.18 -4.68
C ASN A 49 -18.60 -5.72 -5.62
N ASP A 50 -17.33 -5.55 -5.21
CA ASP A 50 -16.19 -6.13 -5.95
C ASP A 50 -15.16 -6.72 -4.97
N THR A 51 -14.25 -7.53 -5.52
CA THR A 51 -13.13 -8.12 -4.79
C THR A 51 -11.94 -7.17 -4.80
N LEU A 52 -11.13 -7.19 -3.74
CA LEU A 52 -9.89 -6.43 -3.64
C LEU A 52 -8.97 -6.72 -4.83
N ARG A 53 -8.48 -5.66 -5.47
CA ARG A 53 -7.65 -5.72 -6.68
C ARG A 53 -6.34 -4.96 -6.50
N ASP A 54 -5.32 -5.40 -7.21
CA ASP A 54 -4.05 -4.68 -7.32
C ASP A 54 -4.13 -3.51 -8.34
N SER A 55 -3.02 -2.79 -8.50
CA SER A 55 -2.91 -1.65 -9.43
C SER A 55 -3.08 -2.04 -10.91
N THR A 56 -3.02 -3.33 -11.25
CA THR A 56 -3.29 -3.84 -12.60
C THR A 56 -4.77 -4.17 -12.82
N GLY A 57 -5.58 -4.16 -11.76
CA GLY A 57 -6.98 -4.53 -11.76
C GLY A 57 -7.25 -6.02 -11.58
N LYS A 58 -6.23 -6.84 -11.26
CA LYS A 58 -6.37 -8.26 -10.97
C LYS A 58 -6.83 -8.47 -9.52
N ALA A 59 -7.83 -9.36 -9.32
CA ALA A 59 -8.24 -9.76 -7.98
C ALA A 59 -7.08 -10.43 -7.22
N THR A 60 -6.81 -9.97 -6.01
CA THR A 60 -5.67 -10.39 -5.21
C THR A 60 -6.11 -10.66 -3.77
N ALA A 61 -5.71 -11.81 -3.25
CA ALA A 61 -5.99 -12.20 -1.88
C ALA A 61 -5.00 -11.58 -0.88
N LEU A 62 -5.41 -11.49 0.38
CA LEU A 62 -4.51 -11.22 1.50
C LEU A 62 -3.46 -12.32 1.58
N ARG A 63 -2.26 -11.95 2.03
CA ARG A 63 -1.16 -12.88 2.24
C ARG A 63 -0.46 -12.60 3.56
N ALA A 64 0.13 -13.63 4.13
CA ALA A 64 0.95 -13.51 5.32
C ALA A 64 2.13 -14.48 5.27
N LYS A 65 3.20 -14.09 5.92
CA LYS A 65 4.38 -14.91 6.18
C LYS A 65 4.37 -15.32 7.63
N VAL A 66 4.67 -16.58 7.89
CA VAL A 66 4.70 -17.15 9.23
C VAL A 66 6.11 -17.63 9.49
N TYR A 67 6.67 -17.26 10.65
CA TYR A 67 8.03 -17.54 11.03
C TYR A 67 8.09 -18.47 12.26
N ASN A 68 9.03 -19.41 12.24
CA ASN A 68 9.36 -20.26 13.37
C ASN A 68 10.32 -19.58 14.36
N PHE A 69 10.69 -20.27 15.44
CA PHE A 69 11.60 -19.75 16.47
C PHE A 69 13.03 -19.49 15.97
N GLN A 70 13.44 -20.07 14.84
CA GLN A 70 14.75 -19.83 14.23
C GLN A 70 14.70 -18.68 13.18
N GLY A 71 13.54 -18.04 13.01
CA GLY A 71 13.34 -16.99 12.00
C GLY A 71 13.13 -17.52 10.57
N GLY A 72 13.02 -18.83 10.40
CA GLY A 72 12.71 -19.49 9.14
C GLY A 72 11.22 -19.41 8.81
N LEU A 73 10.89 -19.44 7.50
CA LEU A 73 9.49 -19.51 7.05
C LEU A 73 8.89 -20.87 7.34
N VAL A 74 7.71 -20.90 7.95
CA VAL A 74 6.93 -22.12 8.16
C VAL A 74 6.26 -22.52 6.85
N SER A 75 6.47 -23.77 6.43
CA SER A 75 5.82 -24.31 5.23
C SER A 75 4.35 -24.63 5.49
N ASN A 76 3.47 -24.19 4.58
CA ASN A 76 2.01 -24.44 4.64
C ASN A 76 1.35 -24.11 5.98
N PRO A 77 1.54 -22.89 6.54
CA PRO A 77 0.92 -22.51 7.78
C PRO A 77 -0.60 -22.43 7.64
N ASN A 78 -1.34 -22.84 8.66
CA ASN A 78 -2.80 -22.73 8.69
C ASN A 78 -3.21 -21.27 8.98
N VAL A 79 -3.06 -20.39 7.98
CA VAL A 79 -3.45 -18.98 8.08
C VAL A 79 -4.97 -18.88 7.93
N ARG A 80 -5.59 -18.05 8.78
CA ARG A 80 -7.01 -17.71 8.73
C ARG A 80 -7.18 -16.21 8.57
N PHE A 81 -8.16 -15.83 7.78
CA PHE A 81 -8.50 -14.44 7.51
C PHE A 81 -9.91 -14.16 8.01
N LEU A 82 -10.07 -13.05 8.73
CA LEU A 82 -11.35 -12.66 9.33
C LEU A 82 -11.55 -11.16 9.17
N THR A 83 -12.79 -10.71 9.26
CA THR A 83 -13.12 -9.30 9.43
C THR A 83 -13.91 -9.10 10.71
N LEU A 84 -13.63 -8.01 11.42
CA LEU A 84 -14.32 -7.63 12.65
C LEU A 84 -15.43 -6.60 12.38
N ASP A 85 -15.51 -6.10 11.17
CA ASP A 85 -16.36 -4.98 10.84
C ASP A 85 -17.35 -5.32 9.71
N ARG A 86 -18.51 -4.68 9.73
CA ARG A 86 -19.50 -4.74 8.65
C ARG A 86 -18.97 -3.98 7.42
N GLY A 87 -19.54 -4.23 6.25
CA GLY A 87 -19.20 -3.56 4.99
C GLY A 87 -18.07 -4.22 4.20
N VAL A 88 -17.41 -5.21 4.80
CA VAL A 88 -16.38 -6.03 4.15
C VAL A 88 -16.63 -7.49 4.50
N LYS A 89 -16.44 -8.38 3.53
CA LYS A 89 -16.44 -9.85 3.70
C LYS A 89 -15.07 -10.38 3.35
N VAL A 90 -14.60 -11.37 4.08
CA VAL A 90 -13.32 -12.05 3.84
C VAL A 90 -13.54 -13.55 3.79
N ASP A 91 -13.04 -14.19 2.73
CA ASP A 91 -12.96 -15.65 2.70
C ASP A 91 -11.87 -16.10 3.68
N SER A 92 -12.25 -16.91 4.65
CA SER A 92 -11.38 -17.28 5.79
C SER A 92 -10.20 -18.16 5.40
N VAL A 93 -10.22 -18.80 4.25
CA VAL A 93 -9.20 -19.73 3.77
C VAL A 93 -8.37 -19.10 2.66
N THR A 94 -9.03 -18.54 1.67
CA THR A 94 -8.36 -17.98 0.49
C THR A 94 -7.85 -16.55 0.69
N GLY A 95 -8.39 -15.81 1.68
CA GLY A 95 -8.03 -14.43 1.95
C GLY A 95 -8.58 -13.41 0.94
N PHE A 96 -9.51 -13.79 0.05
CA PHE A 96 -10.16 -12.82 -0.82
C PHE A 96 -11.08 -11.90 -0.02
N VAL A 97 -10.92 -10.59 -0.23
CA VAL A 97 -11.69 -9.54 0.42
C VAL A 97 -12.69 -8.97 -0.56
N THR A 98 -13.95 -8.86 -0.16
CA THR A 98 -15.04 -8.29 -0.97
C THR A 98 -15.68 -7.11 -0.22
N GLY A 99 -15.86 -5.97 -0.89
CA GLY A 99 -16.61 -4.84 -0.38
C GLY A 99 -18.10 -5.14 -0.43
N ASP A 100 -18.81 -4.93 0.68
CA ASP A 100 -20.25 -5.19 0.80
C ASP A 100 -21.05 -3.89 0.80
N SER A 101 -20.63 -2.89 1.58
CA SER A 101 -21.27 -1.59 1.64
C SER A 101 -20.29 -0.48 1.99
N LEU A 102 -20.58 0.76 1.54
CA LEU A 102 -19.74 1.93 1.83
C LEU A 102 -19.58 2.16 3.33
N ARG A 103 -18.38 2.59 3.70
CA ARG A 103 -18.03 2.95 5.09
C ARG A 103 -17.25 4.26 5.11
N LYS A 104 -17.49 5.07 6.14
CA LYS A 104 -16.70 6.27 6.43
C LYS A 104 -15.39 5.94 7.18
N THR A 105 -15.36 4.79 7.88
CA THR A 105 -14.22 4.35 8.67
C THR A 105 -13.60 3.09 8.08
N PRO A 106 -12.28 2.90 8.15
CA PRO A 106 -11.62 1.68 7.68
C PRO A 106 -12.16 0.44 8.39
N ALA A 107 -12.29 -0.66 7.65
CA ALA A 107 -12.62 -1.98 8.19
C ALA A 107 -11.34 -2.69 8.63
N ARG A 108 -11.41 -3.42 9.74
CA ARG A 108 -10.30 -4.21 10.27
C ARG A 108 -10.33 -5.61 9.67
N LEU A 109 -9.21 -5.99 9.10
CA LEU A 109 -8.92 -7.32 8.59
C LEU A 109 -7.94 -7.98 9.56
N VAL A 110 -8.28 -9.17 10.02
CA VAL A 110 -7.45 -9.94 10.95
C VAL A 110 -6.86 -11.13 10.21
N VAL A 111 -5.55 -11.25 10.26
CA VAL A 111 -4.80 -12.42 9.81
C VAL A 111 -4.33 -13.17 11.03
N SER A 112 -4.66 -14.44 11.15
CA SER A 112 -4.34 -15.23 12.36
C SER A 112 -3.73 -16.59 12.03
N VAL A 113 -2.85 -17.04 12.94
CA VAL A 113 -2.29 -18.40 12.97
C VAL A 113 -2.22 -18.85 14.43
N GLY A 114 -3.00 -19.85 14.80
CA GLY A 114 -3.15 -20.22 16.21
C GLY A 114 -3.65 -19.04 17.04
N SER A 115 -2.90 -18.66 18.07
CA SER A 115 -3.19 -17.51 18.95
C SER A 115 -2.62 -16.18 18.44
N LEU A 116 -1.76 -16.19 17.44
CA LEU A 116 -1.13 -14.98 16.92
C LEU A 116 -2.06 -14.29 15.92
N GLN A 117 -2.10 -12.95 15.99
CA GLN A 117 -2.94 -12.13 15.13
C GLN A 117 -2.22 -10.87 14.67
N VAL A 118 -2.47 -10.47 13.42
CA VAL A 118 -2.06 -9.17 12.86
C VAL A 118 -3.30 -8.49 12.28
N ILE A 119 -3.49 -7.22 12.61
CA ILE A 119 -4.62 -6.42 12.14
C ILE A 119 -4.12 -5.47 11.05
N GLN A 120 -4.82 -5.46 9.93
CA GLN A 120 -4.69 -4.48 8.86
C GLN A 120 -6.02 -3.73 8.71
N THR A 121 -5.98 -2.56 8.09
CA THR A 121 -7.20 -1.77 7.83
C THR A 121 -7.36 -1.53 6.34
N ILE A 122 -8.61 -1.60 5.88
CA ILE A 122 -8.97 -1.35 4.49
C ILE A 122 -10.17 -0.43 4.41
N LEU A 123 -10.18 0.49 3.44
CA LEU A 123 -11.34 1.33 3.14
C LEU A 123 -12.28 0.60 2.16
N VAL A 124 -13.53 1.05 2.13
CA VAL A 124 -14.50 0.64 1.10
C VAL A 124 -14.86 1.86 0.29
N THR A 125 -14.64 1.79 -1.03
CA THR A 125 -14.79 2.92 -1.94
C THR A 125 -15.81 2.64 -3.05
N LEU A 126 -16.21 3.69 -3.76
CA LEU A 126 -17.06 3.63 -4.93
C LEU A 126 -16.30 3.06 -6.15
N ARG A 127 -17.04 2.54 -7.10
CA ARG A 127 -16.50 2.12 -8.40
C ARG A 127 -16.02 3.35 -9.18
N PRO A 128 -14.79 3.34 -9.72
CA PRO A 128 -14.35 4.39 -10.63
C PRO A 128 -15.03 4.21 -11.98
N ASP A 129 -15.71 5.24 -12.48
CA ASP A 129 -16.37 5.21 -13.77
C ASP A 129 -15.72 6.16 -14.78
N THR A 130 -15.21 7.31 -14.30
CA THR A 130 -14.56 8.34 -15.13
C THR A 130 -13.33 8.90 -14.46
N VAL A 131 -12.40 9.37 -15.30
CA VAL A 131 -11.20 10.12 -14.87
C VAL A 131 -10.96 11.28 -15.83
N PHE A 132 -10.54 12.44 -15.31
CA PHE A 132 -10.17 13.62 -16.09
C PHE A 132 -9.07 14.42 -15.42
N ALA A 133 -8.40 15.29 -16.17
CA ALA A 133 -7.38 16.18 -15.64
C ALA A 133 -8.03 17.30 -14.80
N VAL A 134 -7.47 17.57 -13.62
CA VAL A 134 -7.77 18.78 -12.84
C VAL A 134 -6.80 19.87 -13.28
N ASP A 135 -5.49 19.58 -13.18
CA ASP A 135 -4.40 20.42 -13.64
C ASP A 135 -3.62 19.66 -14.72
N GLY A 136 -4.15 19.71 -15.96
CA GLY A 136 -3.64 18.93 -17.08
C GLY A 136 -2.43 19.55 -17.78
N ARG A 137 -2.11 20.82 -17.47
CA ARG A 137 -0.97 21.55 -18.00
C ARG A 137 -0.29 22.35 -16.92
N ASP A 138 1.04 22.28 -16.89
CA ASP A 138 1.88 23.08 -16.01
C ASP A 138 3.18 23.47 -16.74
N SER A 139 3.97 24.39 -16.15
CA SER A 139 5.28 24.77 -16.66
C SER A 139 6.33 24.68 -15.57
N LEU A 140 7.50 24.16 -15.94
CA LEU A 140 8.67 24.07 -15.09
C LEU A 140 9.79 24.95 -15.66
N ALA A 141 10.16 26.01 -14.92
CA ALA A 141 11.36 26.78 -15.17
C ALA A 141 12.54 26.07 -14.46
N TYR A 142 13.36 25.34 -15.21
CA TYR A 142 14.47 24.58 -14.64
C TYR A 142 15.72 25.43 -14.41
N SER A 143 16.55 25.03 -13.45
CA SER A 143 17.84 25.64 -13.14
C SER A 143 18.95 24.59 -13.26
N LEU A 144 20.09 25.00 -13.86
CA LEU A 144 21.32 24.19 -13.87
C LEU A 144 22.11 24.31 -12.57
N LEU A 145 21.89 25.41 -11.83
CA LEU A 145 22.63 25.74 -10.61
C LEU A 145 21.90 25.30 -9.32
N ASP A 146 20.56 25.26 -9.37
CA ASP A 146 19.73 24.95 -8.21
C ASP A 146 18.78 23.78 -8.55
N SER A 147 19.15 22.59 -8.09
CA SER A 147 18.36 21.37 -8.33
C SER A 147 17.02 21.35 -7.60
N THR A 148 16.83 22.19 -6.60
CA THR A 148 15.56 22.28 -5.84
C THR A 148 14.45 22.89 -6.70
N LYS A 149 14.80 23.73 -7.67
CA LYS A 149 13.89 24.34 -8.64
C LYS A 149 13.45 23.38 -9.77
N ASN A 150 14.03 22.19 -9.83
CA ASN A 150 13.77 21.22 -10.91
C ASN A 150 12.66 20.23 -10.56
N ILE A 151 11.69 20.64 -9.76
CA ILE A 151 10.48 19.87 -9.41
C ILE A 151 9.26 20.68 -9.83
N SER A 152 8.36 20.04 -10.59
CA SER A 152 7.10 20.67 -11.02
C SER A 152 6.12 20.86 -9.86
N THR A 153 5.08 21.65 -10.09
CA THR A 153 3.84 21.53 -9.31
C THR A 153 3.19 20.16 -9.56
N ALA A 154 2.14 19.86 -8.84
CA ALA A 154 1.44 18.59 -8.97
C ALA A 154 0.61 18.53 -10.26
N LEU A 155 0.88 17.52 -11.07
CA LEU A 155 0.01 17.16 -12.21
C LEU A 155 -1.08 16.22 -11.68
N SER A 156 -2.34 16.67 -11.70
CA SER A 156 -3.44 16.01 -10.99
C SER A 156 -4.57 15.56 -11.90
N VAL A 157 -5.18 14.45 -11.48
CA VAL A 157 -6.39 13.88 -12.09
C VAL A 157 -7.44 13.66 -11.03
N ARG A 158 -8.70 13.65 -11.43
CA ARG A 158 -9.83 13.37 -10.57
C ARG A 158 -10.60 12.17 -11.05
N VAL A 159 -10.92 11.26 -10.12
CA VAL A 159 -11.66 10.02 -10.38
C VAL A 159 -13.06 10.13 -9.77
N LEU A 160 -14.07 9.85 -10.59
CA LEU A 160 -15.47 9.95 -10.19
C LEU A 160 -16.22 8.64 -10.43
N HIS A 161 -17.22 8.43 -9.60
CA HIS A 161 -18.31 7.48 -9.78
C HIS A 161 -19.52 8.20 -10.32
N SER A 162 -20.04 7.76 -11.46
CA SER A 162 -21.20 8.37 -12.11
C SER A 162 -22.51 7.86 -11.50
N LEU A 163 -23.27 8.77 -10.94
CA LEU A 163 -24.64 8.53 -10.43
C LEU A 163 -25.66 9.17 -11.35
N THR A 164 -26.91 8.73 -11.26
CA THR A 164 -28.02 9.30 -12.05
C THR A 164 -28.30 10.77 -11.75
N SER A 165 -27.95 11.25 -10.54
CA SER A 165 -28.26 12.62 -10.08
C SER A 165 -27.02 13.52 -9.96
N ALA A 166 -25.86 12.97 -9.64
CA ALA A 166 -24.61 13.70 -9.51
C ALA A 166 -23.43 12.74 -9.44
N ASP A 167 -22.27 13.17 -9.93
CA ASP A 167 -21.02 12.41 -9.80
C ASP A 167 -20.49 12.50 -8.36
N SER A 168 -19.96 11.39 -7.85
CA SER A 168 -19.33 11.29 -6.54
C SER A 168 -17.86 11.03 -6.63
N ALA A 169 -17.05 11.64 -5.78
CA ALA A 169 -15.62 11.41 -5.67
C ALA A 169 -15.33 9.96 -5.28
N VAL A 170 -14.35 9.34 -5.93
CA VAL A 170 -13.84 8.01 -5.58
C VAL A 170 -12.56 8.19 -4.80
N ASN A 171 -12.62 8.00 -3.48
CA ASN A 171 -11.48 8.12 -2.59
C ASN A 171 -10.69 6.80 -2.48
N SER A 172 -9.44 6.90 -2.06
CA SER A 172 -8.56 5.76 -1.76
C SER A 172 -8.40 4.76 -2.93
N TYR A 173 -8.52 5.24 -4.17
CA TYR A 173 -8.36 4.44 -5.38
C TYR A 173 -6.99 4.66 -6.02
N LEU A 174 -6.40 3.58 -6.56
CA LEU A 174 -5.07 3.63 -7.15
C LEU A 174 -5.10 4.24 -8.56
N VAL A 175 -4.23 5.22 -8.80
CA VAL A 175 -3.96 5.84 -10.09
C VAL A 175 -2.50 5.60 -10.46
N SER A 176 -2.25 5.07 -11.66
CA SER A 176 -0.89 4.83 -12.15
C SER A 176 -0.47 5.96 -13.08
N PHE A 177 0.73 6.52 -12.87
CA PHE A 177 1.32 7.56 -13.68
C PHE A 177 2.53 7.03 -14.43
N ALA A 178 2.69 7.43 -15.69
CA ALA A 178 3.84 7.05 -16.52
C ALA A 178 4.30 8.23 -17.36
N VAL A 179 5.60 8.53 -17.36
CA VAL A 179 6.22 9.44 -18.34
C VAL A 179 6.25 8.72 -19.67
N VAL A 180 5.60 9.26 -20.68
CA VAL A 180 5.56 8.69 -22.04
C VAL A 180 6.43 9.46 -23.03
N SER A 181 6.75 10.71 -22.72
CA SER A 181 7.74 11.50 -23.45
C SER A 181 8.44 12.46 -22.47
N PRO A 182 9.74 12.53 -22.45
CA PRO A 182 10.72 11.67 -23.13
C PRO A 182 10.72 10.23 -22.61
N THR A 183 11.26 9.31 -23.40
CA THR A 183 11.45 7.90 -22.99
C THR A 183 12.63 7.71 -22.04
N ASP A 184 13.55 8.69 -21.96
CA ASP A 184 14.64 8.68 -20.98
C ASP A 184 14.09 8.94 -19.56
N THR A 185 13.98 7.88 -18.80
CA THR A 185 13.49 7.89 -17.40
C THR A 185 14.46 8.56 -16.42
N LEU A 186 15.71 8.78 -16.82
CA LEU A 186 16.70 9.51 -16.02
C LEU A 186 16.59 11.02 -16.20
N LEU A 187 16.03 11.47 -17.33
CA LEU A 187 15.79 12.88 -17.60
C LEU A 187 14.58 13.40 -16.79
N ALA A 188 13.48 12.64 -16.77
CA ALA A 188 12.25 13.03 -16.11
C ALA A 188 11.72 11.87 -15.27
N ARG A 189 11.60 12.06 -13.96
CA ARG A 189 11.13 11.04 -13.01
C ARG A 189 9.93 11.53 -12.24
N LEU A 190 8.93 10.66 -12.12
CA LEU A 190 7.78 10.89 -11.24
C LEU A 190 8.18 10.75 -9.78
N VAL A 191 7.75 11.70 -8.97
CA VAL A 191 7.99 11.73 -7.51
C VAL A 191 6.70 12.06 -6.76
N ASP A 192 6.63 11.60 -5.52
CA ASP A 192 5.60 12.00 -4.55
C ASP A 192 5.89 13.37 -3.95
N ASP A 193 5.07 13.82 -3.01
CA ASP A 193 5.23 15.10 -2.31
C ASP A 193 6.51 15.17 -1.47
N GLY A 194 7.01 14.05 -0.99
CA GLY A 194 8.29 13.93 -0.29
C GLY A 194 9.50 13.89 -1.21
N GLY A 195 9.28 13.90 -2.53
CA GLY A 195 10.35 13.81 -3.54
C GLY A 195 10.88 12.41 -3.78
N THR A 196 10.22 11.37 -3.21
CA THR A 196 10.55 9.97 -3.43
C THR A 196 9.97 9.47 -4.76
N ALA A 197 10.73 8.63 -5.48
CA ALA A 197 10.26 8.08 -6.76
C ALA A 197 9.00 7.24 -6.58
N SER A 198 7.90 7.65 -7.21
CA SER A 198 6.62 6.93 -7.16
C SER A 198 5.85 7.10 -8.46
N ARG A 199 5.33 5.97 -8.97
CA ARG A 199 4.49 5.92 -10.18
C ARG A 199 3.02 5.69 -9.88
N VAL A 200 2.66 5.47 -8.63
CA VAL A 200 1.28 5.17 -8.22
C VAL A 200 0.91 6.14 -7.12
N ASP A 201 -0.29 6.70 -7.22
CA ASP A 201 -0.91 7.50 -6.18
C ASP A 201 -2.27 6.97 -5.80
N THR A 202 -2.75 7.41 -4.64
CA THR A 202 -4.06 7.08 -4.11
C THR A 202 -4.91 8.32 -4.08
N THR A 203 -6.13 8.25 -4.61
CA THR A 203 -7.05 9.40 -4.58
C THR A 203 -7.40 9.79 -3.14
N ASP A 204 -7.46 11.08 -2.88
CA ASP A 204 -7.93 11.68 -1.63
C ASP A 204 -9.47 11.69 -1.52
N ASP A 205 -10.02 12.33 -0.50
CA ASP A 205 -11.47 12.44 -0.29
C ASP A 205 -12.20 13.22 -1.37
N SER A 206 -11.50 14.06 -2.15
CA SER A 206 -12.04 14.76 -3.32
C SER A 206 -11.99 13.92 -4.60
N GLY A 207 -11.42 12.71 -4.54
CA GLY A 207 -11.16 11.85 -5.68
C GLY A 207 -9.92 12.24 -6.49
N THR A 208 -9.04 13.09 -5.95
CA THR A 208 -7.87 13.62 -6.66
C THR A 208 -6.63 12.81 -6.34
N ALA A 209 -5.86 12.44 -7.39
CA ALA A 209 -4.53 11.87 -7.29
C ALA A 209 -3.54 12.70 -8.12
N ALA A 210 -2.29 12.82 -7.64
CA ALA A 210 -1.31 13.70 -8.25
C ALA A 210 0.11 13.15 -8.17
N ARG A 211 0.96 13.56 -9.13
CA ARG A 211 2.42 13.34 -9.10
C ARG A 211 3.14 14.56 -9.59
N LYS A 212 4.34 14.76 -9.03
CA LYS A 212 5.28 15.80 -9.49
C LYS A 212 6.32 15.17 -10.40
N ILE A 213 6.92 15.99 -11.23
CA ILE A 213 8.06 15.59 -12.06
C ILE A 213 9.32 16.23 -11.52
N ARG A 214 10.32 15.39 -11.25
CA ARG A 214 11.69 15.84 -11.03
C ARG A 214 12.46 15.74 -12.34
N LEU A 215 13.00 16.87 -12.80
CA LEU A 215 13.81 16.99 -13.99
C LEU A 215 15.30 16.93 -13.66
N SER A 216 16.08 16.27 -14.52
CA SER A 216 17.56 16.28 -14.49
C SER A 216 18.08 17.06 -15.68
N PRO A 217 18.19 18.39 -15.60
CA PRO A 217 18.41 19.26 -16.77
C PRO A 217 19.76 19.03 -17.46
N ILE A 218 20.78 18.53 -16.76
CA ILE A 218 22.08 18.16 -17.35
C ILE A 218 21.98 17.09 -18.44
N ARG A 219 20.85 16.37 -18.48
CA ARG A 219 20.55 15.36 -19.51
C ARG A 219 19.70 15.89 -20.66
N LEU A 220 19.39 17.17 -20.67
CA LEU A 220 18.72 17.82 -21.78
C LEU A 220 19.73 17.93 -22.95
N THR A 221 19.63 17.06 -23.93
CA THR A 221 20.46 17.07 -25.15
C THR A 221 19.91 18.00 -26.22
N ALA A 222 18.65 18.36 -26.10
CA ALA A 222 17.95 19.38 -26.93
C ALA A 222 16.91 20.08 -26.04
N LEU A 223 16.59 21.32 -26.36
CA LEU A 223 15.44 22.03 -25.79
C LEU A 223 14.18 21.21 -26.08
N ARG A 224 13.68 20.54 -25.06
CA ARG A 224 12.41 19.83 -25.12
C ARG A 224 11.34 20.75 -24.59
N ASP A 225 10.34 21.00 -25.42
CA ASP A 225 9.28 21.93 -25.05
C ASP A 225 8.31 21.34 -24.05
N SER A 226 8.25 20.00 -23.93
CA SER A 226 7.27 19.35 -23.04
C SER A 226 7.64 17.94 -22.59
N ILE A 227 7.19 17.61 -21.36
CA ILE A 227 7.15 16.25 -20.81
C ILE A 227 5.70 15.81 -20.79
N ILE A 228 5.42 14.63 -21.31
CA ILE A 228 4.07 14.06 -21.35
C ILE A 228 3.97 12.93 -20.36
N VAL A 229 2.97 13.02 -19.48
CA VAL A 229 2.63 11.99 -18.49
C VAL A 229 1.23 11.46 -18.77
N ASN A 230 1.08 10.16 -18.78
CA ASN A 230 -0.24 9.51 -18.78
C ASN A 230 -0.61 9.08 -17.37
N ALA A 231 -1.77 9.52 -16.91
CA ALA A 231 -2.42 9.00 -15.69
C ALA A 231 -3.46 7.96 -16.10
N THR A 232 -3.32 6.74 -15.59
CA THR A 232 -4.14 5.59 -15.98
C THR A 232 -4.93 5.08 -14.76
N VAL A 233 -6.24 4.97 -14.94
CA VAL A 233 -7.15 4.33 -13.97
C VAL A 233 -7.75 3.10 -14.63
N LYS A 234 -7.68 1.96 -13.95
CA LYS A 234 -8.24 0.69 -14.41
C LYS A 234 -9.21 0.12 -13.39
N TYR A 235 -10.32 -0.42 -13.86
CA TYR A 235 -11.25 -1.19 -13.06
C TYR A 235 -11.46 -2.56 -13.70
N ARG A 236 -11.26 -3.63 -12.92
CA ARG A 236 -11.30 -5.03 -13.42
C ARG A 236 -10.42 -5.29 -14.65
N GLY A 237 -9.26 -4.62 -14.69
CA GLY A 237 -8.29 -4.74 -15.80
C GLY A 237 -8.58 -3.86 -17.02
N ALA A 238 -9.79 -3.31 -17.16
CA ALA A 238 -10.16 -2.38 -18.23
C ALA A 238 -9.90 -0.92 -17.81
N GLN A 239 -9.56 -0.07 -18.76
CA GLN A 239 -9.47 1.37 -18.53
C GLN A 239 -10.87 1.95 -18.30
N VAL A 240 -10.99 2.86 -17.33
CA VAL A 240 -12.23 3.62 -17.12
C VAL A 240 -12.37 4.72 -18.18
N ARG A 241 -13.58 5.28 -18.31
CA ARG A 241 -13.83 6.37 -19.26
C ARG A 241 -12.88 7.54 -19.01
N GLY A 242 -12.28 8.08 -20.06
CA GLY A 242 -11.30 9.17 -20.01
C GLY A 242 -9.86 8.72 -19.72
N SER A 243 -9.63 7.44 -19.39
CA SER A 243 -8.28 6.90 -19.18
C SER A 243 -7.67 6.39 -20.50
N PRO A 244 -6.35 6.61 -20.75
CA PRO A 244 -5.41 7.40 -19.96
C PRO A 244 -5.62 8.91 -20.13
N VAL A 245 -5.49 9.67 -19.05
CA VAL A 245 -5.49 11.13 -19.07
C VAL A 245 -4.09 11.61 -19.44
N ARG A 246 -3.99 12.45 -20.48
CA ARG A 246 -2.73 13.05 -20.89
C ARG A 246 -2.48 14.35 -20.14
N LEU A 247 -1.38 14.42 -19.40
CA LEU A 247 -0.90 15.59 -18.66
C LEU A 247 0.36 16.11 -19.32
N VAL A 248 0.52 17.43 -19.42
CA VAL A 248 1.62 18.07 -20.16
C VAL A 248 2.36 19.05 -19.25
N LEU A 249 3.66 18.83 -19.05
CA LEU A 249 4.55 19.77 -18.38
C LEU A 249 5.42 20.47 -19.43
N ILE A 250 5.29 21.79 -19.56
CA ILE A 250 6.13 22.62 -20.43
C ILE A 250 7.42 22.92 -19.69
N VAL A 251 8.56 22.63 -20.33
CA VAL A 251 9.88 22.81 -19.72
C VAL A 251 10.58 23.98 -20.41
N LYS A 252 11.07 24.95 -19.64
CA LYS A 252 11.79 26.11 -20.14
C LYS A 252 12.96 26.47 -19.21
N PRO A 253 14.03 27.10 -19.74
CA PRO A 253 15.09 27.61 -18.87
C PRO A 253 14.54 28.62 -17.86
N GLY A 254 14.98 28.52 -16.61
CA GLY A 254 14.74 29.54 -15.61
C GLY A 254 15.64 30.76 -15.85
N SER A 255 15.13 31.91 -15.55
CA SER A 255 15.88 33.17 -15.56
C SER A 255 16.80 33.28 -14.32
#